data_ede2b0029a71a0975816022a94f35144
#
_entry.id   ede2b0029a71a0975816022a94f35144
#
_cell.length_a   1.000
_cell.length_b   1.000
_cell.length_c   1.000
_cell.angle_alpha   90.00
_cell.angle_beta   90.00
_cell.angle_gamma   90.00
#
_symmetry.space_group_name_H-M   'P 1'
#
loop_
_entity.id
_entity.type
_entity.pdbx_description
1 polymer ?
#
loop_
_entity_poly.entity_id
_entity_poly.type
_entity_poly.pdbx_seq_one_letter_code
_entity_poly.pdbx_strand_id
1 'polypeptide(L)'
;MLAASGIAYAVIAATLPRAQLFVTWDSLEPDKWASIWLIKQHIDPDAVVEVRATGDPVSDGIPFGVPEAVYKRTGSRSAFESLLLGFAQADPTLQAMGRIITTIETTAWNAPSDPLVHVVERNFRQLQDRYGRAYVPISCYAHFFDVLYAQLAMAAPPDILGQSLSLAVDNQSCAQAPTMAERTGALRVKEMAIENLLTEIALNKSVVFVDTREPAEFQRSHIPGAINIPMRNLNEKVYRQLRQADLVISYCVKDFRGYEVARQMLDNGLNNVAVMNPHGLSGWQSSGLPITSLDLPEKTALEKLMQCAKGQQECLK
;
A
#
# COMPACT_ATOMS: atom_id res chain seq x y z
N MET A 1 -69.65 -9.09 -39.20
CA MET A 1 -68.43 -8.23 -38.96
C MET A 1 -68.00 -8.40 -37.56
N LEU A 2 -66.96 -9.20 -37.29
CA LEU A 2 -66.33 -9.41 -36.01
C LEU A 2 -65.03 -8.58 -35.96
N ALA A 3 -65.00 -7.58 -35.07
CA ALA A 3 -63.79 -6.79 -34.85
C ALA A 3 -62.88 -7.55 -33.89
N ALA A 4 -61.68 -7.89 -34.35
CA ALA A 4 -60.63 -8.45 -33.54
C ALA A 4 -59.83 -7.31 -32.84
N SER A 5 -59.99 -7.20 -31.51
CA SER A 5 -59.17 -6.28 -30.68
C SER A 5 -57.81 -6.92 -30.44
N GLY A 6 -56.80 -6.39 -31.11
CA GLY A 6 -55.39 -6.75 -30.82
C GLY A 6 -54.89 -6.02 -29.57
N ILE A 7 -54.60 -6.77 -28.53
CA ILE A 7 -53.89 -6.23 -27.33
C ILE A 7 -52.39 -6.24 -27.65
N ALA A 8 -51.82 -5.04 -27.82
CA ALA A 8 -50.39 -4.87 -27.95
C ALA A 8 -49.75 -4.96 -26.54
N TYR A 9 -48.99 -6.04 -26.30
CA TYR A 9 -48.12 -6.11 -25.11
C TYR A 9 -46.90 -5.26 -25.37
N ALA A 10 -46.82 -4.11 -24.68
CA ALA A 10 -45.58 -3.35 -24.59
C ALA A 10 -44.61 -4.13 -23.69
N VAL A 11 -43.59 -4.75 -24.29
CA VAL A 11 -42.47 -5.29 -23.56
C VAL A 11 -41.65 -4.10 -23.05
N ILE A 12 -41.84 -3.77 -21.78
CA ILE A 12 -40.92 -2.86 -21.07
C ILE A 12 -39.59 -3.62 -20.93
N ALA A 13 -38.68 -3.34 -21.82
CA ALA A 13 -37.28 -3.77 -21.64
C ALA A 13 -36.78 -3.08 -20.38
N ALA A 14 -36.73 -3.82 -19.26
CA ALA A 14 -36.03 -3.39 -18.07
C ALA A 14 -34.58 -3.15 -18.48
N THR A 15 -34.16 -1.90 -18.53
CA THR A 15 -32.75 -1.55 -18.69
C THR A 15 -32.05 -2.08 -17.45
N LEU A 16 -31.28 -3.17 -17.60
CA LEU A 16 -30.38 -3.65 -16.57
C LEU A 16 -29.54 -2.45 -16.09
N PRO A 17 -29.36 -2.28 -14.82
CA PRO A 17 -28.49 -1.23 -14.32
C PRO A 17 -27.13 -1.38 -14.98
N ARG A 18 -26.65 -0.32 -15.63
CA ARG A 18 -25.33 -0.33 -16.29
C ARG A 18 -24.29 -0.56 -15.20
N ALA A 19 -23.42 -1.55 -15.38
CA ALA A 19 -22.31 -1.84 -14.51
C ALA A 19 -21.55 -0.55 -14.17
N GLN A 20 -21.29 -0.30 -12.90
CA GLN A 20 -20.57 0.91 -12.48
C GLN A 20 -19.11 0.81 -12.86
N LEU A 21 -18.53 1.91 -13.36
CA LEU A 21 -17.11 2.01 -13.60
C LEU A 21 -16.43 2.61 -12.37
N PHE A 22 -15.52 1.86 -11.76
CA PHE A 22 -14.62 2.33 -10.73
C PHE A 22 -13.23 2.52 -11.31
N VAL A 23 -12.54 3.61 -10.92
CA VAL A 23 -11.24 3.95 -11.49
C VAL A 23 -10.25 4.25 -10.36
N THR A 24 -9.04 3.73 -10.48
CA THR A 24 -7.96 3.97 -9.52
C THR A 24 -6.61 3.95 -10.22
N TRP A 25 -5.56 4.35 -9.50
CA TRP A 25 -4.18 4.23 -9.96
C TRP A 25 -3.55 2.90 -9.52
N ASP A 26 -2.59 2.42 -10.30
CA ASP A 26 -1.76 1.27 -9.91
C ASP A 26 -1.04 1.56 -8.58
N SER A 27 -1.00 0.57 -7.72
CA SER A 27 -0.36 0.64 -6.41
C SER A 27 -0.16 -0.76 -5.83
N LEU A 28 0.87 -0.92 -5.03
CA LEU A 28 1.19 -2.19 -4.35
C LEU A 28 0.56 -2.31 -2.96
N GLU A 29 -0.22 -1.33 -2.55
CA GLU A 29 -0.80 -1.25 -1.20
C GLU A 29 -1.91 -2.28 -0.98
N PRO A 30 -1.98 -2.91 0.22
CA PRO A 30 -3.09 -3.78 0.58
C PRO A 30 -4.45 -3.07 0.51
N ASP A 31 -4.53 -1.79 0.86
CA ASP A 31 -5.76 -0.98 0.78
C ASP A 31 -6.34 -0.96 -0.64
N LYS A 32 -5.49 -0.82 -1.66
CA LYS A 32 -5.91 -0.83 -3.06
C LYS A 32 -6.57 -2.14 -3.47
N TRP A 33 -5.87 -3.24 -3.24
CA TRP A 33 -6.32 -4.57 -3.67
C TRP A 33 -7.52 -5.06 -2.85
N ALA A 34 -7.57 -4.75 -1.55
CA ALA A 34 -8.73 -4.99 -0.70
C ALA A 34 -9.95 -4.18 -1.18
N SER A 35 -9.75 -2.92 -1.58
CA SER A 35 -10.82 -2.06 -2.12
C SER A 35 -11.38 -2.61 -3.44
N ILE A 36 -10.52 -3.09 -4.35
CA ILE A 36 -10.96 -3.76 -5.59
C ILE A 36 -11.77 -5.01 -5.26
N TRP A 37 -11.28 -5.82 -4.33
CA TRP A 37 -11.99 -7.01 -3.87
C TRP A 37 -13.36 -6.66 -3.27
N LEU A 38 -13.42 -5.65 -2.39
CA LEU A 38 -14.67 -5.18 -1.77
C LEU A 38 -15.69 -4.74 -2.82
N ILE A 39 -15.26 -3.98 -3.81
CA ILE A 39 -16.13 -3.53 -4.92
C ILE A 39 -16.72 -4.74 -5.63
N LYS A 40 -15.88 -5.69 -6.02
CA LYS A 40 -16.27 -6.86 -6.82
C LYS A 40 -17.08 -7.91 -6.05
N GLN A 41 -16.90 -8.03 -4.74
CA GLN A 41 -17.55 -9.09 -3.95
C GLN A 41 -18.79 -8.57 -3.19
N HIS A 42 -18.84 -7.29 -2.78
CA HIS A 42 -19.82 -6.81 -1.84
C HIS A 42 -20.56 -5.52 -2.26
N ILE A 43 -20.00 -4.71 -3.16
CA ILE A 43 -20.64 -3.45 -3.58
C ILE A 43 -21.37 -3.66 -4.91
N ASP A 44 -20.68 -4.04 -5.96
CA ASP A 44 -21.23 -4.27 -7.30
C ASP A 44 -20.45 -5.39 -8.01
N PRO A 45 -20.93 -6.63 -8.01
CA PRO A 45 -20.25 -7.76 -8.66
C PRO A 45 -20.06 -7.57 -10.17
N ASP A 46 -20.91 -6.78 -10.81
CA ASP A 46 -20.83 -6.47 -12.24
C ASP A 46 -19.94 -5.25 -12.53
N ALA A 47 -19.46 -4.53 -11.50
CA ALA A 47 -18.62 -3.36 -11.67
C ALA A 47 -17.42 -3.62 -12.58
N VAL A 48 -17.11 -2.65 -13.41
CA VAL A 48 -15.82 -2.61 -14.13
C VAL A 48 -14.85 -1.83 -13.26
N VAL A 49 -13.68 -2.39 -12.99
CA VAL A 49 -12.62 -1.71 -12.24
C VAL A 49 -11.42 -1.51 -13.17
N GLU A 50 -11.09 -0.24 -13.42
CA GLU A 50 -9.91 0.13 -14.20
C GLU A 50 -8.79 0.58 -13.27
N VAL A 51 -7.62 -0.02 -13.45
CA VAL A 51 -6.37 0.37 -12.79
C VAL A 51 -5.51 1.08 -13.82
N ARG A 52 -5.22 2.35 -13.60
CA ARG A 52 -4.48 3.23 -14.52
C ARG A 52 -3.10 3.56 -13.97
N ALA A 53 -2.23 4.06 -14.83
CA ALA A 53 -0.93 4.55 -14.38
C ALA A 53 -1.11 5.72 -13.40
N THR A 54 -0.19 5.85 -12.44
CA THR A 54 -0.23 6.93 -11.46
C THR A 54 -0.14 8.29 -12.14
N GLY A 55 -1.14 9.14 -11.87
CA GLY A 55 -1.27 10.48 -12.46
C GLY A 55 -2.23 10.56 -13.65
N ASP A 56 -2.69 9.42 -14.18
CA ASP A 56 -3.69 9.43 -15.26
C ASP A 56 -5.05 9.93 -14.77
N PRO A 57 -5.86 10.54 -15.67
CA PRO A 57 -7.22 10.99 -15.33
C PRO A 57 -8.11 9.86 -14.81
N VAL A 58 -8.89 10.13 -13.78
CA VAL A 58 -9.81 9.17 -13.13
C VAL A 58 -11.25 9.67 -13.04
N SER A 59 -11.57 10.75 -13.75
CA SER A 59 -12.85 11.47 -13.64
C SER A 59 -14.02 10.87 -14.44
N ASP A 60 -13.78 9.86 -15.25
CA ASP A 60 -14.75 9.19 -16.11
C ASP A 60 -15.48 8.02 -15.45
N GLY A 61 -15.19 7.75 -14.18
CA GLY A 61 -15.83 6.75 -13.34
C GLY A 61 -15.97 7.21 -11.89
N ILE A 62 -16.15 6.27 -10.98
CA ILE A 62 -16.13 6.49 -9.53
C ILE A 62 -14.67 6.33 -9.07
N PRO A 63 -13.96 7.43 -8.78
CA PRO A 63 -12.57 7.34 -8.36
C PRO A 63 -12.46 6.84 -6.92
N PHE A 64 -11.46 5.99 -6.64
CA PHE A 64 -11.15 5.53 -5.29
C PHE A 64 -9.63 5.35 -5.10
N GLY A 65 -9.18 5.50 -3.84
CA GLY A 65 -7.79 5.30 -3.45
C GLY A 65 -6.80 6.25 -4.12
N VAL A 66 -7.25 7.38 -4.65
CA VAL A 66 -6.44 8.45 -5.23
C VAL A 66 -6.71 9.76 -4.50
N PRO A 67 -5.80 10.75 -4.50
CA PRO A 67 -5.90 11.96 -3.66
C PRO A 67 -7.18 12.78 -3.85
N GLU A 68 -7.70 12.85 -5.06
CA GLU A 68 -8.87 13.65 -5.44
C GLU A 68 -10.20 12.90 -5.22
N ALA A 69 -10.15 11.60 -4.92
CA ALA A 69 -11.35 10.78 -4.76
C ALA A 69 -12.10 11.11 -3.45
N VAL A 70 -13.41 10.88 -3.46
CA VAL A 70 -14.23 10.86 -2.24
C VAL A 70 -13.84 9.66 -1.38
N TYR A 71 -13.66 8.50 -2.02
CA TYR A 71 -13.25 7.24 -1.38
C TYR A 71 -11.73 7.12 -1.36
N LYS A 72 -11.08 7.93 -0.53
CA LYS A 72 -9.63 7.98 -0.41
C LYS A 72 -9.14 7.65 0.98
N ARG A 73 -7.85 7.34 1.06
CA ARG A 73 -7.17 7.26 2.34
C ARG A 73 -7.04 8.66 2.98
N THR A 74 -7.19 8.69 4.28
CA THR A 74 -6.90 9.85 5.14
C THR A 74 -5.88 9.46 6.21
N GLY A 75 -5.51 10.37 7.11
CA GLY A 75 -4.61 10.03 8.22
C GLY A 75 -5.17 9.03 9.24
N SER A 76 -6.46 8.70 9.17
CA SER A 76 -7.14 7.83 10.15
C SER A 76 -8.06 6.78 9.51
N ARG A 77 -8.11 6.70 8.19
CA ARG A 77 -9.02 5.80 7.46
C ARG A 77 -8.43 5.38 6.12
N SER A 78 -8.56 4.11 5.78
CA SER A 78 -8.22 3.57 4.45
C SER A 78 -9.27 3.93 3.40
N ALA A 79 -8.95 3.75 2.13
CA ALA A 79 -9.91 3.84 1.03
C ALA A 79 -10.98 2.75 1.14
N PHE A 80 -10.58 1.56 1.60
CA PHE A 80 -11.49 0.44 1.90
C PHE A 80 -12.59 0.85 2.90
N GLU A 81 -12.22 1.43 4.05
CA GLU A 81 -13.21 1.91 5.02
C GLU A 81 -14.06 3.07 4.48
N SER A 82 -13.48 3.92 3.63
CA SER A 82 -14.23 5.01 2.99
C SER A 82 -15.30 4.46 2.04
N LEU A 83 -15.01 3.37 1.33
CA LEU A 83 -15.98 2.64 0.50
C LEU A 83 -17.06 1.96 1.35
N LEU A 84 -16.69 1.29 2.45
CA LEU A 84 -17.66 0.68 3.37
C LEU A 84 -18.72 1.68 3.82
N LEU A 85 -18.28 2.88 4.21
CA LEU A 85 -19.18 3.94 4.65
C LEU A 85 -20.02 4.49 3.49
N GLY A 86 -19.41 4.76 2.34
CA GLY A 86 -20.08 5.34 1.19
C GLY A 86 -21.16 4.45 0.58
N PHE A 87 -20.97 3.14 0.66
CA PHE A 87 -21.90 2.13 0.16
C PHE A 87 -22.69 1.44 1.29
N ALA A 88 -22.69 2.03 2.50
CA ALA A 88 -23.48 1.59 3.66
C ALA A 88 -23.31 0.09 4.01
N GLN A 89 -22.10 -0.45 3.85
CA GLN A 89 -21.79 -1.84 4.17
C GLN A 89 -21.74 -2.02 5.69
N ALA A 90 -22.71 -2.74 6.24
CA ALA A 90 -22.88 -2.94 7.69
C ALA A 90 -22.31 -4.28 8.21
N ASP A 91 -21.72 -5.10 7.34
CA ASP A 91 -21.14 -6.41 7.71
C ASP A 91 -20.01 -6.22 8.74
N PRO A 92 -20.14 -6.83 9.95
CA PRO A 92 -19.11 -6.72 10.99
C PRO A 92 -17.74 -7.28 10.58
N THR A 93 -17.74 -8.28 9.70
CA THR A 93 -16.51 -8.90 9.19
C THR A 93 -15.78 -7.94 8.26
N LEU A 94 -16.50 -7.27 7.35
CA LEU A 94 -15.93 -6.22 6.51
C LEU A 94 -15.39 -5.04 7.33
N GLN A 95 -16.09 -4.67 8.41
CA GLN A 95 -15.63 -3.62 9.32
C GLN A 95 -14.34 -4.04 10.07
N ALA A 96 -14.25 -5.32 10.50
CA ALA A 96 -13.03 -5.85 11.11
C ALA A 96 -11.87 -5.84 10.12
N MET A 97 -12.11 -6.26 8.89
CA MET A 97 -11.13 -6.21 7.80
C MET A 97 -10.67 -4.78 7.50
N GLY A 98 -11.62 -3.82 7.45
CA GLY A 98 -11.33 -2.39 7.26
C GLY A 98 -10.39 -1.85 8.34
N ARG A 99 -10.63 -2.16 9.62
CA ARG A 99 -9.73 -1.76 10.72
C ARG A 99 -8.32 -2.32 10.55
N ILE A 100 -8.18 -3.58 10.14
CA ILE A 100 -6.86 -4.19 9.87
C ILE A 100 -6.16 -3.45 8.74
N ILE A 101 -6.82 -3.24 7.60
CA ILE A 101 -6.27 -2.52 6.44
C ILE A 101 -5.90 -1.09 6.83
N THR A 102 -6.77 -0.36 7.53
CA THR A 102 -6.49 1.00 7.99
C THR A 102 -5.26 1.04 8.91
N THR A 103 -5.13 0.07 9.82
CA THR A 103 -3.96 0.02 10.71
C THR A 103 -2.66 -0.25 9.95
N ILE A 104 -2.68 -1.10 8.91
CA ILE A 104 -1.51 -1.32 8.05
C ILE A 104 -1.12 -0.03 7.33
N GLU A 105 -2.09 0.72 6.80
CA GLU A 105 -1.84 1.83 5.88
C GLU A 105 -1.62 3.18 6.55
N THR A 106 -2.29 3.44 7.67
CA THR A 106 -2.29 4.78 8.28
C THR A 106 -1.43 4.88 9.52
N THR A 107 -1.07 3.76 10.13
CA THR A 107 -0.46 3.63 11.45
C THR A 107 -0.86 4.70 12.44
N ALA A 108 -1.72 4.38 13.31
CA ALA A 108 -1.66 4.94 14.64
C ALA A 108 -0.37 4.39 15.29
N TRP A 109 0.70 5.16 15.31
CA TRP A 109 1.97 4.83 15.99
C TRP A 109 1.74 4.39 17.43
N ASN A 110 0.64 4.82 18.03
CA ASN A 110 0.20 4.56 19.39
C ASN A 110 -0.88 3.48 19.48
N ALA A 111 -1.27 2.83 18.36
CA ALA A 111 -2.20 1.71 18.44
C ALA A 111 -1.51 0.54 19.14
N PRO A 112 -2.20 -0.15 20.08
CA PRO A 112 -1.71 -1.40 20.62
C PRO A 112 -1.37 -2.36 19.48
N SER A 113 -0.29 -3.12 19.63
CA SER A 113 0.11 -4.14 18.67
C SER A 113 -1.01 -5.17 18.54
N ASP A 114 -1.75 -5.13 17.43
CA ASP A 114 -2.77 -6.13 17.13
C ASP A 114 -2.11 -7.30 16.39
N PRO A 115 -2.09 -8.51 16.97
CA PRO A 115 -1.51 -9.68 16.34
C PRO A 115 -2.10 -9.99 14.95
N LEU A 116 -3.41 -9.74 14.73
CA LEU A 116 -4.06 -9.95 13.43
C LEU A 116 -3.49 -9.04 12.34
N VAL A 117 -3.22 -7.78 12.67
CA VAL A 117 -2.60 -6.81 11.74
C VAL A 117 -1.24 -7.32 11.28
N HIS A 118 -0.39 -7.76 12.20
CA HIS A 118 0.94 -8.29 11.88
C HIS A 118 0.88 -9.57 11.02
N VAL A 119 -0.08 -10.44 11.31
CA VAL A 119 -0.30 -11.68 10.54
C VAL A 119 -0.71 -11.34 9.11
N VAL A 120 -1.68 -10.45 8.94
CA VAL A 120 -2.17 -10.05 7.60
C VAL A 120 -1.07 -9.33 6.81
N GLU A 121 -0.38 -8.35 7.40
CA GLU A 121 0.70 -7.62 6.74
C GLU A 121 1.82 -8.58 6.29
N ARG A 122 2.28 -9.47 7.16
CA ARG A 122 3.34 -10.44 6.85
C ARG A 122 2.96 -11.35 5.69
N ASN A 123 1.76 -11.95 5.71
CA ASN A 123 1.32 -12.85 4.65
C ASN A 123 1.06 -12.12 3.33
N PHE A 124 0.57 -10.88 3.37
CA PHE A 124 0.44 -10.05 2.17
C PHE A 124 1.81 -9.75 1.53
N ARG A 125 2.83 -9.47 2.33
CA ARG A 125 4.21 -9.32 1.84
C ARG A 125 4.74 -10.61 1.24
N GLN A 126 4.51 -11.77 1.88
CA GLN A 126 4.93 -13.06 1.33
C GLN A 126 4.30 -13.33 -0.04
N LEU A 127 3.02 -12.98 -0.23
CA LEU A 127 2.36 -13.04 -1.53
C LEU A 127 3.10 -12.17 -2.56
N GLN A 128 3.43 -10.95 -2.21
CA GLN A 128 4.12 -10.04 -3.10
C GLN A 128 5.56 -10.49 -3.41
N ASP A 129 6.29 -10.96 -2.42
CA ASP A 129 7.68 -11.40 -2.58
C ASP A 129 7.77 -12.66 -3.44
N ARG A 130 6.78 -13.58 -3.32
CA ARG A 130 6.72 -14.80 -4.12
C ARG A 130 6.63 -14.54 -5.62
N TYR A 131 5.77 -13.62 -6.03
CA TYR A 131 5.50 -13.34 -7.45
C TYR A 131 6.27 -12.12 -7.98
N GLY A 132 6.95 -11.39 -7.08
CA GLY A 132 7.47 -10.05 -7.36
C GLY A 132 6.34 -9.02 -7.31
N ARG A 133 6.45 -8.06 -6.42
CA ARG A 133 5.36 -7.15 -5.99
C ARG A 133 4.52 -6.58 -7.15
N ALA A 134 5.15 -6.19 -8.27
CA ALA A 134 4.48 -5.65 -9.45
C ALA A 134 3.84 -6.71 -10.36
N TYR A 135 4.00 -7.99 -10.05
CA TYR A 135 3.60 -9.09 -10.95
C TYR A 135 2.62 -10.07 -10.31
N VAL A 136 2.11 -9.74 -9.12
CA VAL A 136 1.10 -10.58 -8.46
C VAL A 136 -0.18 -10.57 -9.30
N PRO A 137 -0.68 -11.74 -9.72
CA PRO A 137 -1.95 -11.80 -10.42
C PRO A 137 -3.10 -11.26 -9.58
N ILE A 138 -4.05 -10.55 -10.20
CA ILE A 138 -5.23 -10.00 -9.51
C ILE A 138 -6.03 -11.10 -8.80
N SER A 139 -6.13 -12.28 -9.41
CA SER A 139 -6.79 -13.46 -8.82
C SER A 139 -6.14 -13.91 -7.51
N CYS A 140 -4.83 -13.73 -7.35
CA CYS A 140 -4.12 -14.06 -6.11
C CYS A 140 -4.45 -13.09 -4.99
N TYR A 141 -4.54 -11.80 -5.30
CA TYR A 141 -5.03 -10.81 -4.33
C TYR A 141 -6.49 -11.10 -3.94
N ALA A 142 -7.35 -11.38 -4.93
CA ALA A 142 -8.76 -11.70 -4.65
C ALA A 142 -8.87 -12.90 -3.72
N HIS A 143 -8.18 -14.01 -4.02
CA HIS A 143 -8.18 -15.19 -3.18
C HIS A 143 -7.62 -14.94 -1.76
N PHE A 144 -6.56 -14.13 -1.64
CA PHE A 144 -6.02 -13.74 -0.35
C PHE A 144 -7.09 -13.06 0.52
N PHE A 145 -7.86 -12.12 -0.05
CA PHE A 145 -8.92 -11.41 0.67
C PHE A 145 -10.17 -12.26 0.90
N ASP A 146 -10.49 -13.22 0.02
CA ASP A 146 -11.54 -14.21 0.28
C ASP A 146 -11.23 -15.04 1.52
N VAL A 147 -9.99 -15.53 1.65
CA VAL A 147 -9.53 -16.29 2.80
C VAL A 147 -9.51 -15.42 4.05
N LEU A 148 -9.00 -14.20 3.98
CA LEU A 148 -9.01 -13.25 5.10
C LEU A 148 -10.43 -13.02 5.61
N TYR A 149 -11.37 -12.70 4.73
CA TYR A 149 -12.76 -12.50 5.09
C TYR A 149 -13.37 -13.74 5.75
N ALA A 150 -13.20 -14.92 5.18
CA ALA A 150 -13.74 -16.17 5.71
C ALA A 150 -13.20 -16.47 7.11
N GLN A 151 -11.89 -16.27 7.34
CA GLN A 151 -11.26 -16.52 8.65
C GLN A 151 -11.71 -15.50 9.71
N LEU A 152 -11.86 -14.23 9.34
CA LEU A 152 -12.39 -13.20 10.24
C LEU A 152 -13.85 -13.46 10.61
N ALA A 153 -14.68 -13.93 9.66
CA ALA A 153 -16.08 -14.30 9.92
C ALA A 153 -16.20 -15.46 10.94
N MET A 154 -15.22 -16.35 10.97
CA MET A 154 -15.13 -17.44 11.94
C MET A 154 -14.43 -17.04 13.25
N ALA A 155 -14.05 -15.78 13.41
CA ALA A 155 -13.24 -15.29 14.53
C ALA A 155 -11.97 -16.13 14.79
N ALA A 156 -11.31 -16.55 13.70
CA ALA A 156 -10.12 -17.39 13.77
C ALA A 156 -8.99 -16.70 14.56
N PRO A 157 -8.30 -17.42 15.46
CA PRO A 157 -7.16 -16.87 16.17
C PRO A 157 -5.98 -16.58 15.22
N PRO A 158 -5.01 -15.75 15.62
CA PRO A 158 -3.94 -15.27 14.74
C PRO A 158 -3.09 -16.37 14.09
N ASP A 159 -2.85 -17.48 14.79
CA ASP A 159 -2.09 -18.62 14.29
C ASP A 159 -2.85 -19.37 13.17
N ILE A 160 -4.14 -19.61 13.33
CA ILE A 160 -4.99 -20.24 12.32
C ILE A 160 -5.16 -19.31 11.10
N LEU A 161 -5.40 -18.02 11.34
CA LEU A 161 -5.44 -17.04 10.28
C LEU A 161 -4.12 -17.04 9.48
N GLY A 162 -2.98 -17.04 10.16
CA GLY A 162 -1.66 -17.05 9.53
C GLY A 162 -1.42 -18.28 8.66
N GLN A 163 -1.79 -19.46 9.15
CA GLN A 163 -1.70 -20.70 8.37
C GLN A 163 -2.60 -20.66 7.13
N SER A 164 -3.84 -20.22 7.28
CA SER A 164 -4.79 -20.13 6.18
C SER A 164 -4.34 -19.16 5.09
N LEU A 165 -3.83 -17.98 5.49
CA LEU A 165 -3.29 -17.01 4.55
C LEU A 165 -2.01 -17.49 3.86
N SER A 166 -1.12 -18.21 4.59
CA SER A 166 0.07 -18.82 3.99
C SER A 166 -0.30 -19.86 2.92
N LEU A 167 -1.32 -20.69 3.18
CA LEU A 167 -1.83 -21.63 2.19
C LEU A 167 -2.47 -20.91 1.00
N ALA A 168 -3.12 -19.76 1.21
CA ALA A 168 -3.67 -18.95 0.12
C ALA A 168 -2.57 -18.41 -0.80
N VAL A 169 -1.41 -18.05 -0.25
CA VAL A 169 -0.24 -17.61 -1.02
C VAL A 169 0.28 -18.74 -1.93
N ASP A 170 0.16 -19.99 -1.47
CA ASP A 170 0.66 -21.18 -2.18
C ASP A 170 -0.39 -21.83 -3.11
N ASN A 171 -1.58 -21.25 -3.25
CA ASN A 171 -2.70 -21.82 -3.96
C ASN A 171 -2.42 -22.03 -5.48
N GLN A 172 -2.99 -23.11 -6.03
CA GLN A 172 -2.86 -23.49 -7.44
C GLN A 172 -3.36 -22.45 -8.44
N SER A 173 -4.37 -21.62 -8.08
CA SER A 173 -4.83 -20.53 -8.95
C SER A 173 -3.77 -19.42 -9.11
N CYS A 174 -2.84 -19.31 -8.17
CA CYS A 174 -1.66 -18.45 -8.26
C CYS A 174 -0.44 -19.17 -8.85
N ALA A 175 -0.38 -20.49 -8.73
CA ALA A 175 0.77 -21.31 -9.13
C ALA A 175 1.08 -21.33 -10.65
N GLN A 176 0.15 -20.88 -11.50
CA GLN A 176 0.39 -20.74 -12.93
C GLN A 176 1.17 -19.47 -13.30
N ALA A 177 1.29 -18.51 -12.38
CA ALA A 177 2.08 -17.32 -12.60
C ALA A 177 3.56 -17.59 -12.25
N PRO A 178 4.52 -17.14 -13.09
CA PRO A 178 5.93 -17.28 -12.77
C PRO A 178 6.26 -16.58 -11.44
N THR A 179 6.94 -17.29 -10.56
CA THR A 179 7.47 -16.72 -9.30
C THR A 179 8.59 -15.73 -9.58
N MET A 180 8.93 -14.90 -8.61
CA MET A 180 10.05 -13.94 -8.77
C MET A 180 11.39 -14.66 -9.00
N ALA A 181 11.56 -15.88 -8.50
CA ALA A 181 12.75 -16.70 -8.74
C ALA A 181 12.86 -17.17 -10.21
N GLU A 182 11.73 -17.37 -10.88
CA GLU A 182 11.64 -17.82 -12.26
C GLU A 182 11.69 -16.68 -13.28
N ARG A 183 11.59 -15.41 -12.83
CA ARG A 183 11.66 -14.22 -13.70
C ARG A 183 13.11 -13.82 -13.93
N THR A 184 13.60 -14.01 -15.14
CA THR A 184 14.90 -13.54 -15.57
C THR A 184 14.87 -12.05 -15.91
N GLY A 185 15.86 -11.30 -15.44
CA GLY A 185 16.03 -9.87 -15.77
C GLY A 185 15.07 -8.92 -15.02
N ALA A 186 14.28 -9.41 -14.07
CA ALA A 186 13.44 -8.54 -13.25
C ALA A 186 14.32 -7.68 -12.33
N LEU A 187 14.10 -6.36 -12.37
CA LEU A 187 14.74 -5.43 -11.46
C LEU A 187 14.27 -5.68 -10.03
N ARG A 188 15.21 -5.80 -9.11
CA ARG A 188 14.93 -5.98 -7.69
C ARG A 188 15.36 -4.75 -6.92
N VAL A 189 14.43 -4.14 -6.20
CA VAL A 189 14.76 -3.11 -5.22
C VAL A 189 15.58 -3.75 -4.10
N LYS A 190 16.72 -3.13 -3.77
CA LYS A 190 17.53 -3.58 -2.63
C LYS A 190 16.82 -3.26 -1.32
N GLU A 191 16.91 -4.19 -0.38
CA GLU A 191 16.57 -3.93 1.01
C GLU A 191 17.86 -3.69 1.79
N MET A 192 17.88 -2.68 2.63
CA MET A 192 19.01 -2.32 3.46
C MET A 192 18.63 -2.34 4.93
N ALA A 193 19.34 -3.12 5.72
CA ALA A 193 19.16 -3.11 7.18
C ALA A 193 19.45 -1.70 7.73
N ILE A 194 18.66 -1.28 8.72
CA ILE A 194 18.78 0.07 9.31
C ILE A 194 20.17 0.27 9.91
N GLU A 195 20.79 -0.76 10.48
CA GLU A 195 22.17 -0.70 11.02
C GLU A 195 23.20 -0.39 9.94
N ASN A 196 23.05 -0.98 8.75
CA ASN A 196 23.92 -0.67 7.60
C ASN A 196 23.68 0.76 7.11
N LEU A 197 22.42 1.21 7.11
CA LEU A 197 22.08 2.58 6.75
C LEU A 197 22.70 3.61 7.72
N LEU A 198 22.65 3.35 9.02
CA LEU A 198 23.33 4.18 10.02
C LEU A 198 24.84 4.20 9.81
N THR A 199 25.44 3.09 9.39
CA THR A 199 26.87 3.03 9.03
C THR A 199 27.18 3.93 7.84
N GLU A 200 26.36 3.92 6.79
CA GLU A 200 26.56 4.81 5.63
C GLU A 200 26.48 6.30 6.04
N ILE A 201 25.54 6.65 6.94
CA ILE A 201 25.42 8.00 7.51
C ILE A 201 26.67 8.37 8.33
N ALA A 202 27.17 7.45 9.17
CA ALA A 202 28.37 7.66 9.98
C ALA A 202 29.62 7.91 9.13
N LEU A 203 29.69 7.30 7.95
CA LEU A 203 30.75 7.49 6.96
C LEU A 203 30.61 8.80 6.16
N ASN A 204 29.65 9.67 6.52
CA ASN A 204 29.32 10.94 5.85
C ASN A 204 28.97 10.77 4.36
N LYS A 205 28.43 9.64 3.96
CA LYS A 205 27.87 9.48 2.62
C LYS A 205 26.61 10.35 2.45
N SER A 206 26.41 10.82 1.24
CA SER A 206 25.20 11.55 0.86
C SER A 206 24.02 10.59 0.80
N VAL A 207 23.35 10.37 1.95
CA VAL A 207 22.13 9.57 2.06
C VAL A 207 20.92 10.49 1.96
N VAL A 208 20.07 10.25 0.96
CA VAL A 208 18.82 11.00 0.76
C VAL A 208 17.64 10.11 1.10
N PHE A 209 16.86 10.50 2.11
CA PHE A 209 15.58 9.88 2.42
C PHE A 209 14.46 10.52 1.61
N VAL A 210 13.71 9.70 0.87
CA VAL A 210 12.57 10.12 0.06
C VAL A 210 11.29 9.59 0.70
N ASP A 211 10.54 10.49 1.34
CA ASP A 211 9.20 10.20 1.86
C ASP A 211 8.17 10.29 0.74
N THR A 212 7.55 9.15 0.42
CA THR A 212 6.60 9.05 -0.70
C THR A 212 5.16 9.28 -0.29
N ARG A 213 4.93 9.62 0.98
CA ARG A 213 3.60 9.88 1.53
C ARG A 213 3.06 11.24 1.07
N GLU A 214 1.78 11.46 1.34
CA GLU A 214 1.16 12.74 1.07
C GLU A 214 1.78 13.86 1.93
N PRO A 215 1.81 15.13 1.43
CA PRO A 215 2.43 16.25 2.14
C PRO A 215 1.90 16.44 3.57
N ALA A 216 0.62 16.20 3.80
CA ALA A 216 0.02 16.31 5.13
C ALA A 216 0.50 15.22 6.11
N GLU A 217 0.85 14.03 5.61
CA GLU A 217 1.47 12.96 6.39
C GLU A 217 2.92 13.32 6.74
N PHE A 218 3.69 13.82 5.75
CA PHE A 218 5.06 14.28 5.92
C PHE A 218 5.18 15.42 6.93
N GLN A 219 4.33 16.44 6.81
CA GLN A 219 4.33 17.58 7.72
C GLN A 219 4.07 17.19 9.18
N ARG A 220 3.34 16.11 9.41
CA ARG A 220 3.05 15.63 10.77
C ARG A 220 4.27 14.97 11.41
N SER A 221 4.96 14.13 10.67
CA SER A 221 6.19 13.46 11.11
C SER A 221 6.92 12.82 9.93
N HIS A 222 8.26 12.81 9.98
CA HIS A 222 9.10 12.20 8.93
C HIS A 222 10.49 11.84 9.48
N ILE A 223 11.29 11.08 8.71
CA ILE A 223 12.69 10.82 9.02
C ILE A 223 13.48 12.14 8.91
N PRO A 224 14.34 12.50 9.89
CA PRO A 224 15.10 13.73 9.83
C PRO A 224 15.92 13.87 8.55
N GLY A 225 15.85 15.03 7.90
CA GLY A 225 16.53 15.30 6.63
C GLY A 225 15.83 14.74 5.39
N ALA A 226 14.67 14.11 5.54
CA ALA A 226 13.94 13.58 4.41
C ALA A 226 13.33 14.67 3.52
N ILE A 227 13.23 14.37 2.23
CA ILE A 227 12.48 15.16 1.25
C ILE A 227 11.16 14.47 0.91
N ASN A 228 10.09 15.24 0.75
CA ASN A 228 8.79 14.69 0.38
C ASN A 228 8.59 14.67 -1.13
N ILE A 229 8.50 13.49 -1.71
CA ILE A 229 8.26 13.28 -3.13
C ILE A 229 7.15 12.22 -3.27
N PRO A 230 5.87 12.61 -3.23
CA PRO A 230 4.77 11.71 -3.57
C PRO A 230 4.98 11.10 -4.96
N MET A 231 4.55 9.85 -5.15
CA MET A 231 4.81 9.07 -6.38
C MET A 231 4.44 9.84 -7.67
N ARG A 232 3.30 10.57 -7.66
CA ARG A 232 2.85 11.39 -8.79
C ARG A 232 3.78 12.58 -9.15
N ASN A 233 4.71 12.92 -8.28
CA ASN A 233 5.67 14.02 -8.48
C ASN A 233 7.03 13.53 -9.02
N LEU A 234 7.19 12.21 -9.22
CA LEU A 234 8.38 11.68 -9.87
C LEU A 234 8.48 12.19 -11.31
N ASN A 235 9.63 12.69 -11.68
CA ASN A 235 9.92 13.17 -13.02
C ASN A 235 11.43 13.22 -13.26
N GLU A 236 11.85 13.49 -14.50
CA GLU A 236 13.27 13.49 -14.88
C GLU A 236 14.10 14.52 -14.10
N LYS A 237 13.54 15.63 -13.65
CA LYS A 237 14.27 16.60 -12.81
C LYS A 237 14.60 16.00 -11.46
N VAL A 238 13.64 15.31 -10.84
CA VAL A 238 13.82 14.60 -9.56
C VAL A 238 14.86 13.50 -9.72
N TYR A 239 14.75 12.67 -10.76
CA TYR A 239 15.72 11.60 -10.99
C TYR A 239 17.15 12.15 -11.14
N ARG A 240 17.35 13.24 -11.89
CA ARG A 240 18.67 13.87 -12.02
C ARG A 240 19.26 14.37 -10.71
N GLN A 241 18.43 14.89 -9.81
CA GLN A 241 18.87 15.32 -8.47
C GLN A 241 19.29 14.13 -7.62
N LEU A 242 18.48 13.07 -7.62
CA LEU A 242 18.71 11.88 -6.80
C LEU A 242 19.92 11.05 -7.28
N ARG A 243 20.27 11.10 -8.56
CA ARG A 243 21.47 10.43 -9.08
C ARG A 243 22.79 10.94 -8.47
N GLN A 244 22.77 12.12 -7.86
CA GLN A 244 23.98 12.71 -7.25
C GLN A 244 24.23 12.21 -5.83
N ALA A 245 23.27 11.55 -5.20
CA ALA A 245 23.43 10.97 -3.89
C ALA A 245 24.22 9.65 -3.96
N ASP A 246 24.95 9.32 -2.89
CA ASP A 246 25.58 8.00 -2.76
C ASP A 246 24.53 6.91 -2.55
N LEU A 247 23.44 7.24 -1.86
CA LEU A 247 22.36 6.33 -1.54
C LEU A 247 21.03 7.09 -1.43
N VAL A 248 19.98 6.53 -2.04
CA VAL A 248 18.60 7.02 -1.92
C VAL A 248 17.78 5.97 -1.20
N ILE A 249 17.13 6.34 -0.10
CA ILE A 249 16.22 5.48 0.65
C ILE A 249 14.80 5.97 0.44
N SER A 250 14.03 5.22 -0.33
CA SER A 250 12.61 5.48 -0.53
C SER A 250 11.79 4.82 0.56
N TYR A 251 10.87 5.53 1.18
CA TYR A 251 10.02 4.99 2.24
C TYR A 251 8.62 5.60 2.24
N CYS A 252 7.68 4.87 2.80
CA CYS A 252 6.39 5.36 3.28
C CYS A 252 6.16 4.88 4.71
N VAL A 253 4.93 4.67 5.13
CA VAL A 253 4.64 4.15 6.47
C VAL A 253 5.16 2.73 6.66
N LYS A 254 4.77 1.82 5.75
CA LYS A 254 5.05 0.37 5.81
C LYS A 254 5.80 -0.15 4.57
N ASP A 255 6.34 0.74 3.76
CA ASP A 255 7.15 0.47 2.58
C ASP A 255 6.41 0.15 1.27
N PHE A 256 5.12 -0.12 1.22
CA PHE A 256 4.46 -0.47 -0.05
C PHE A 256 4.64 0.61 -1.12
N ARG A 257 4.29 1.87 -0.83
CA ARG A 257 4.54 3.02 -1.72
C ARG A 257 6.03 3.31 -1.88
N GLY A 258 6.80 3.18 -0.80
CA GLY A 258 8.25 3.38 -0.83
C GLY A 258 8.94 2.44 -1.79
N TYR A 259 8.58 1.15 -1.76
CA TYR A 259 9.11 0.16 -2.68
C TYR A 259 8.71 0.45 -4.13
N GLU A 260 7.47 0.87 -4.38
CA GLU A 260 7.02 1.19 -5.73
C GLU A 260 7.77 2.37 -6.32
N VAL A 261 7.97 3.43 -5.53
CA VAL A 261 8.78 4.58 -5.93
C VAL A 261 10.23 4.17 -6.16
N ALA A 262 10.82 3.32 -5.31
CA ALA A 262 12.16 2.79 -5.52
C ALA A 262 12.26 1.98 -6.82
N ARG A 263 11.25 1.17 -7.13
CA ARG A 263 11.17 0.43 -8.40
C ARG A 263 11.12 1.36 -9.60
N GLN A 264 10.25 2.38 -9.55
CA GLN A 264 10.18 3.38 -10.62
C GLN A 264 11.50 4.14 -10.79
N MET A 265 12.20 4.44 -9.70
CA MET A 265 13.54 5.03 -9.77
C MET A 265 14.54 4.10 -10.47
N LEU A 266 14.54 2.81 -10.14
CA LEU A 266 15.37 1.80 -10.82
C LEU A 266 15.03 1.69 -12.31
N ASP A 267 13.73 1.62 -12.66
CA ASP A 267 13.26 1.58 -14.04
C ASP A 267 13.71 2.81 -14.84
N ASN A 268 13.94 3.94 -14.16
CA ASN A 268 14.48 5.19 -14.72
C ASN A 268 16.01 5.34 -14.53
N GLY A 269 16.70 4.25 -14.25
CA GLY A 269 18.16 4.19 -14.24
C GLY A 269 18.85 4.72 -12.98
N LEU A 270 18.13 4.86 -11.84
CA LEU A 270 18.77 5.12 -10.55
C LEU A 270 19.20 3.79 -9.91
N ASN A 271 20.50 3.49 -9.92
CA ASN A 271 21.02 2.24 -9.36
C ASN A 271 21.42 2.34 -7.88
N ASN A 272 21.38 3.54 -7.32
CA ASN A 272 21.73 3.87 -5.93
C ASN A 272 20.52 3.94 -5.00
N VAL A 273 19.43 3.28 -5.32
CA VAL A 273 18.18 3.30 -4.55
C VAL A 273 17.94 1.99 -3.80
N ALA A 274 17.42 2.10 -2.59
CA ALA A 274 17.02 0.99 -1.73
C ALA A 274 15.78 1.35 -0.90
N VAL A 275 15.18 0.35 -0.26
CA VAL A 275 14.23 0.49 0.84
C VAL A 275 14.86 -0.02 2.13
N MET A 276 14.36 0.41 3.28
CA MET A 276 14.91 -0.01 4.57
C MET A 276 14.23 -1.26 5.13
N ASN A 277 14.96 -1.99 5.95
CA ASN A 277 14.47 -3.12 6.74
C ASN A 277 14.93 -2.97 8.21
N PRO A 278 14.04 -2.93 9.23
CA PRO A 278 12.57 -3.01 9.14
C PRO A 278 11.93 -1.91 8.30
N HIS A 279 10.74 -2.23 7.74
CA HIS A 279 10.17 -1.46 6.65
C HIS A 279 9.54 -0.12 7.05
N GLY A 280 9.84 0.90 6.26
CA GLY A 280 9.19 2.20 6.28
C GLY A 280 9.40 3.00 7.57
N LEU A 281 8.61 4.06 7.74
CA LEU A 281 8.69 4.92 8.93
C LEU A 281 8.33 4.16 10.22
N SER A 282 7.46 3.15 10.14
CA SER A 282 7.17 2.25 11.27
C SER A 282 8.40 1.46 11.70
N GLY A 283 9.15 0.90 10.75
CA GLY A 283 10.37 0.16 11.01
C GLY A 283 11.44 1.06 11.63
N TRP A 284 11.59 2.27 11.09
CA TRP A 284 12.48 3.30 11.63
C TRP A 284 12.18 3.63 13.10
N GLN A 285 10.90 3.86 13.42
CA GLN A 285 10.48 4.16 14.80
C GLN A 285 10.63 2.96 15.73
N SER A 286 10.28 1.75 15.27
CA SER A 286 10.44 0.54 16.09
C SER A 286 11.90 0.23 16.42
N SER A 287 12.83 0.75 15.62
CA SER A 287 14.27 0.71 15.87
C SER A 287 14.74 1.80 16.86
N GLY A 288 13.84 2.57 17.47
CA GLY A 288 14.14 3.61 18.44
C GLY A 288 14.79 4.87 17.87
N LEU A 289 14.73 5.06 16.54
CA LEU A 289 15.38 6.18 15.86
C LEU A 289 14.52 7.45 15.88
N PRO A 290 15.16 8.64 15.86
CA PRO A 290 14.45 9.91 15.94
C PRO A 290 13.61 10.16 14.70
N ILE A 291 12.47 10.84 14.90
CA ILE A 291 11.63 11.40 13.83
C ILE A 291 11.45 12.88 14.05
N THR A 292 11.40 13.64 12.98
CA THR A 292 10.94 15.03 13.01
C THR A 292 9.44 15.05 13.23
N SER A 293 8.98 15.86 14.18
CA SER A 293 7.57 16.04 14.54
C SER A 293 7.39 17.40 15.23
N LEU A 294 6.15 17.71 15.64
CA LEU A 294 5.88 18.90 16.46
C LEU A 294 6.67 18.91 17.78
N ASP A 295 6.87 17.72 18.37
CA ASP A 295 7.56 17.58 19.67
C ASP A 295 9.10 17.49 19.50
N LEU A 296 9.60 17.16 18.32
CA LEU A 296 11.02 17.06 18.01
C LEU A 296 11.34 17.78 16.70
N PRO A 297 11.74 19.07 16.74
CA PRO A 297 12.06 19.86 15.56
C PRO A 297 13.21 19.27 14.73
N GLU A 298 13.19 19.52 13.42
CA GLU A 298 14.10 18.98 12.41
C GLU A 298 15.57 19.03 12.82
N LYS A 299 16.06 20.21 13.25
CA LYS A 299 17.46 20.38 13.64
C LYS A 299 17.86 19.44 14.78
N THR A 300 17.05 19.36 15.83
CA THR A 300 17.30 18.50 16.98
C THR A 300 17.21 17.03 16.62
N ALA A 301 16.25 16.68 15.75
CA ALA A 301 16.09 15.31 15.26
C ALA A 301 17.29 14.85 14.42
N LEU A 302 17.83 15.73 13.55
CA LEU A 302 19.06 15.48 12.79
C LEU A 302 20.28 15.30 13.69
N GLU A 303 20.46 16.16 14.70
CA GLU A 303 21.56 16.04 15.67
C GLU A 303 21.49 14.68 16.39
N LYS A 304 20.32 14.26 16.82
CA LYS A 304 20.10 12.92 17.40
C LYS A 304 20.41 11.80 16.41
N LEU A 305 19.95 11.90 15.17
CA LEU A 305 20.24 10.90 14.14
C LEU A 305 21.74 10.73 13.93
N MET A 306 22.48 11.82 13.86
CA MET A 306 23.96 11.78 13.73
C MET A 306 24.64 11.15 14.94
N GLN A 307 24.10 11.34 16.15
CA GLN A 307 24.59 10.66 17.36
C GLN A 307 24.30 9.15 17.29
N CYS A 308 23.10 8.75 16.84
CA CYS A 308 22.73 7.37 16.64
C CYS A 308 23.66 6.67 15.64
N ALA A 309 23.92 7.29 14.50
CA ALA A 309 24.81 6.77 13.49
C ALA A 309 26.25 6.52 14.01
N LYS A 310 26.72 7.34 14.94
CA LYS A 310 28.04 7.20 15.59
C LYS A 310 28.06 6.18 16.74
N GLY A 311 26.98 5.44 16.98
CA GLY A 311 26.90 4.38 18.00
C GLY A 311 26.85 4.90 19.44
N GLN A 312 26.38 6.12 19.69
CA GLN A 312 26.19 6.65 21.02
C GLN A 312 24.95 6.03 21.65
N GLN A 313 25.09 5.42 22.83
CA GLN A 313 24.08 4.53 23.47
C GLN A 313 22.70 5.18 23.79
N GLU A 314 22.57 6.50 23.71
CA GLU A 314 21.31 7.21 23.99
C GLU A 314 20.27 7.13 22.88
N CYS A 315 20.58 6.47 21.79
CA CYS A 315 19.74 6.41 20.58
C CYS A 315 18.74 5.28 20.53
N LEU A 316 18.89 4.28 21.36
CA LEU A 316 18.09 3.03 21.34
C LEU A 316 17.16 2.89 22.56
N LYS A 317 16.73 4.01 23.15
CA LYS A 317 15.80 3.99 24.29
C LYS A 317 14.49 4.68 23.95
#